data_4d877802ce04d2c6a932b91666acbe95
#
_entry.id   4d877802ce04d2c6a932b91666acbe95
#
_cell.length_a   1.000
_cell.length_b   1.000
_cell.length_c   1.000
_cell.angle_alpha   90.00
_cell.angle_beta   90.00
_cell.angle_gamma   90.00
#
_symmetry.space_group_name_H-M   'P 1'
#
loop_
_entity.id
_entity.type
_entity.pdbx_description
1 polymer ?
#
loop_
_entity_poly.entity_id
_entity_poly.type
_entity_poly.pdbx_seq_one_letter_code
_entity_poly.pdbx_strand_id
1 'polypeptide(L)'
;MAKGYELHQARMMALQGIGKDLARRAKSKCELTGAAGVPLRPYEVPPVGEHPDIERTLLISDECHRVLEHPARLEGRGWQCLAEAVWSELPAVQVVAWRMLNELAKREDWAREVLDEVYLDPEVEEWAQAAPL
;
A
#
# COMPACT_ATOMS: atom_id res chain seq x y z
N MET A 1 -29.94 -1.89 -1.25
CA MET A 1 -29.35 -3.20 -1.51
C MET A 1 -28.81 -3.32 -2.91
N ALA A 2 -29.68 -3.24 -3.95
CA ALA A 2 -29.19 -3.23 -5.33
C ALA A 2 -28.18 -2.12 -5.58
N LYS A 3 -28.40 -0.95 -5.00
CA LYS A 3 -27.53 0.20 -5.17
C LYS A 3 -26.11 -0.05 -4.63
N GLY A 4 -25.98 -0.70 -3.48
CA GLY A 4 -24.67 -1.04 -2.92
C GLY A 4 -23.92 -2.04 -3.79
N TYR A 5 -24.62 -3.03 -4.31
CA TYR A 5 -24.06 -4.02 -5.22
C TYR A 5 -23.59 -3.35 -6.52
N GLU A 6 -24.41 -2.47 -7.09
CA GLU A 6 -24.09 -1.75 -8.32
C GLU A 6 -22.85 -0.88 -8.16
N LEU A 7 -22.72 -0.19 -7.01
CA LEU A 7 -21.55 0.64 -6.73
C LEU A 7 -20.28 -0.22 -6.61
N HIS A 8 -20.41 -1.38 -5.96
CA HIS A 8 -19.28 -2.31 -5.84
C HIS A 8 -18.85 -2.81 -7.22
N GLN A 9 -19.80 -3.21 -8.06
CA GLN A 9 -19.50 -3.68 -9.41
C GLN A 9 -18.85 -2.59 -10.26
N ALA A 10 -19.35 -1.37 -10.19
CA ALA A 10 -18.79 -0.24 -10.92
C ALA A 10 -17.33 0.00 -10.50
N ARG A 11 -17.04 -0.11 -9.19
CA ARG A 11 -15.68 0.08 -8.69
C ARG A 11 -14.75 -1.02 -9.15
N MET A 12 -15.21 -2.28 -9.13
CA MET A 12 -14.42 -3.41 -9.62
C MET A 12 -14.09 -3.26 -11.10
N MET A 13 -15.05 -2.81 -11.90
CA MET A 13 -14.83 -2.55 -13.32
C MET A 13 -13.83 -1.41 -13.55
N ALA A 14 -13.92 -0.36 -12.74
CA ALA A 14 -12.98 0.76 -12.83
C ALA A 14 -11.56 0.33 -12.48
N LEU A 15 -11.41 -0.54 -11.46
CA LEU A 15 -10.11 -1.09 -11.10
C LEU A 15 -9.54 -1.96 -12.23
N GLN A 16 -10.39 -2.74 -12.91
CA GLN A 16 -9.97 -3.50 -14.08
C GLN A 16 -9.50 -2.58 -15.22
N GLY A 17 -10.14 -1.42 -15.36
CA GLY A 17 -9.79 -0.43 -16.36
C GLY A 17 -8.37 0.12 -16.22
N ILE A 18 -7.87 0.23 -14.98
CA ILE A 18 -6.50 0.67 -14.73
C ILE A 18 -5.53 -0.49 -14.56
N GLY A 19 -6.02 -1.72 -14.64
CA GLY A 19 -5.22 -2.92 -14.36
C GLY A 19 -4.01 -3.08 -15.27
N LYS A 20 -4.14 -2.76 -16.54
CA LYS A 20 -3.02 -2.86 -17.49
C LYS A 20 -1.91 -1.87 -17.15
N ASP A 21 -2.29 -0.65 -16.77
CA ASP A 21 -1.32 0.38 -16.42
C ASP A 21 -0.64 0.06 -15.09
N LEU A 22 -1.38 -0.50 -14.14
CA LEU A 22 -0.81 -1.00 -12.88
C LEU A 22 0.20 -2.10 -13.16
N ALA A 23 -0.17 -3.09 -13.97
CA ALA A 23 0.71 -4.21 -14.30
C ALA A 23 1.98 -3.73 -15.01
N ARG A 24 1.84 -2.76 -15.91
CA ARG A 24 2.97 -2.19 -16.63
C ARG A 24 3.92 -1.46 -15.69
N ARG A 25 3.37 -0.68 -14.77
CA ARG A 25 4.16 0.05 -13.77
C ARG A 25 4.87 -0.90 -12.80
N ALA A 26 4.16 -1.93 -12.35
CA ALA A 26 4.69 -2.90 -11.39
C ALA A 26 5.73 -3.84 -11.97
N LYS A 27 5.73 -4.03 -13.29
CA LYS A 27 6.67 -4.92 -13.99
C LYS A 27 6.63 -6.34 -13.42
N SER A 28 5.41 -6.83 -13.16
CA SER A 28 5.15 -8.19 -12.64
C SER A 28 5.71 -8.45 -11.24
N LYS A 29 5.93 -7.40 -10.46
CA LYS A 29 6.43 -7.50 -9.08
C LYS A 29 5.51 -6.78 -8.12
N CYS A 30 5.42 -7.29 -6.89
CA CYS A 30 4.72 -6.58 -5.83
C CYS A 30 5.35 -5.20 -5.64
N GLU A 31 4.56 -4.15 -5.74
CA GLU A 31 5.09 -2.79 -5.67
C GLU A 31 5.58 -2.41 -4.28
N LEU A 32 5.14 -3.12 -3.25
CA LEU A 32 5.58 -2.88 -1.88
C LEU A 32 6.84 -3.66 -1.51
N THR A 33 6.90 -4.95 -1.88
CA THR A 33 7.99 -5.84 -1.44
C THR A 33 8.97 -6.22 -2.54
N GLY A 34 8.58 -6.05 -3.80
CA GLY A 34 9.39 -6.51 -4.93
C GLY A 34 9.26 -8.00 -5.23
N ALA A 35 8.38 -8.72 -4.54
CA ALA A 35 8.21 -10.16 -4.77
C ALA A 35 7.74 -10.43 -6.20
N ALA A 36 8.42 -11.37 -6.88
CA ALA A 36 8.10 -11.78 -8.24
C ALA A 36 7.54 -13.20 -8.24
N GLY A 37 6.82 -13.54 -9.31
CA GLY A 37 6.29 -14.89 -9.47
C GLY A 37 5.13 -15.22 -8.52
N VAL A 38 4.48 -14.21 -7.98
CA VAL A 38 3.34 -14.36 -7.07
C VAL A 38 2.13 -13.64 -7.65
N PRO A 39 0.91 -14.08 -7.32
CA PRO A 39 -0.29 -13.36 -7.73
C PRO A 39 -0.31 -11.95 -7.15
N LEU A 40 -0.72 -10.99 -7.98
CA LEU A 40 -0.79 -9.58 -7.59
C LEU A 40 -2.22 -9.09 -7.74
N ARG A 41 -2.69 -8.28 -6.79
CA ARG A 41 -4.02 -7.69 -6.83
C ARG A 41 -3.96 -6.20 -6.50
N PRO A 42 -4.86 -5.38 -7.08
CA PRO A 42 -4.91 -3.97 -6.75
C PRO A 42 -5.28 -3.73 -5.28
N TYR A 43 -4.66 -2.72 -4.70
CA TYR A 43 -4.94 -2.24 -3.35
C TYR A 43 -5.09 -0.73 -3.41
N GLU A 44 -6.26 -0.23 -3.08
CA GLU A 44 -6.50 1.21 -3.02
C GLU A 44 -6.06 1.73 -1.65
N VAL A 45 -5.10 2.64 -1.66
CA VAL A 45 -4.51 3.17 -0.43
C VAL A 45 -5.46 4.19 0.21
N PRO A 46 -5.95 3.94 1.45
CA PRO A 46 -6.89 4.88 2.09
C PRO A 46 -6.27 6.25 2.37
N PRO A 47 -7.07 7.31 2.41
CA PRO A 47 -8.54 7.34 2.23
C PRO A 47 -8.91 7.11 0.77
N VAL A 48 -9.96 6.29 0.56
CA VAL A 48 -10.39 5.90 -0.77
C VAL A 48 -11.33 6.97 -1.34
N GLY A 49 -11.02 7.42 -2.55
CA GLY A 49 -11.84 8.43 -3.23
C GLY A 49 -13.08 7.83 -3.89
N GLU A 50 -13.83 8.68 -4.57
CA GLU A 50 -15.05 8.28 -5.27
C GLU A 50 -14.75 7.31 -6.41
N HIS A 51 -13.65 7.55 -7.13
CA HIS A 51 -13.21 6.71 -8.24
C HIS A 51 -11.81 6.19 -8.00
N PRO A 52 -11.48 4.98 -8.47
CA PRO A 52 -10.11 4.48 -8.40
C PRO A 52 -9.14 5.41 -9.13
N ASP A 53 -7.99 5.63 -8.50
CA ASP A 53 -6.95 6.50 -9.02
C ASP A 53 -5.65 5.69 -9.04
N ILE A 54 -5.04 5.56 -10.21
CA ILE A 54 -3.81 4.77 -10.36
C ILE A 54 -2.69 5.31 -9.47
N GLU A 55 -2.65 6.62 -9.23
CA GLU A 55 -1.65 7.23 -8.35
C GLU A 55 -1.87 6.89 -6.87
N ARG A 56 -3.04 6.37 -6.54
CA ARG A 56 -3.42 5.98 -5.18
C ARG A 56 -3.71 4.50 -5.06
N THR A 57 -3.32 3.73 -6.06
CA THR A 57 -3.54 2.28 -6.11
C THR A 57 -2.21 1.58 -6.31
N LEU A 58 -2.01 0.48 -5.59
CA LEU A 58 -0.82 -0.36 -5.72
C LEU A 58 -1.21 -1.75 -6.19
N LEU A 59 -0.30 -2.39 -6.90
CA LEU A 59 -0.43 -3.80 -7.25
C LEU A 59 0.48 -4.57 -6.31
N ILE A 60 -0.13 -5.35 -5.40
CA ILE A 60 0.60 -6.01 -4.32
C ILE A 60 0.21 -7.48 -4.17
N SER A 61 1.08 -8.25 -3.50
CA SER A 61 0.88 -9.67 -3.29
C SER A 61 -0.23 -9.97 -2.28
N ASP A 62 -0.71 -11.22 -2.30
CA ASP A 62 -1.71 -11.69 -1.34
C ASP A 62 -1.19 -11.60 0.10
N GLU A 63 0.11 -11.83 0.30
CA GLU A 63 0.72 -11.69 1.63
C GLU A 63 0.56 -10.25 2.16
N CYS A 64 0.83 -9.27 1.31
CA CYS A 64 0.64 -7.87 1.67
C CYS A 64 -0.82 -7.55 1.97
N HIS A 65 -1.74 -8.05 1.15
CA HIS A 65 -3.18 -7.86 1.39
C HIS A 65 -3.59 -8.41 2.76
N ARG A 66 -3.13 -9.61 3.12
CA ARG A 66 -3.47 -10.21 4.41
C ARG A 66 -2.99 -9.37 5.59
N VAL A 67 -1.77 -8.86 5.50
CA VAL A 67 -1.22 -8.02 6.55
C VAL A 67 -1.97 -6.70 6.67
N LEU A 68 -2.31 -6.08 5.52
CA LEU A 68 -3.04 -4.82 5.53
C LEU A 68 -4.48 -4.97 6.01
N GLU A 69 -5.09 -6.15 5.83
CA GLU A 69 -6.40 -6.46 6.38
C GLU A 69 -6.37 -6.71 7.88
N HIS A 70 -5.23 -7.14 8.41
CA HIS A 70 -5.06 -7.46 9.83
C HIS A 70 -3.77 -6.85 10.39
N PRO A 71 -3.71 -5.52 10.50
CA PRO A 71 -2.46 -4.84 10.91
C PRO A 71 -1.92 -5.28 12.25
N ALA A 72 -2.80 -5.68 13.19
CA ALA A 72 -2.37 -6.15 14.50
C ALA A 72 -1.52 -7.41 14.44
N ARG A 73 -1.59 -8.16 13.33
CA ARG A 73 -0.81 -9.37 13.11
C ARG A 73 0.53 -9.11 12.42
N LEU A 74 0.82 -7.86 12.09
CA LEU A 74 2.06 -7.51 11.41
C LEU A 74 3.26 -7.75 12.36
N GLU A 75 4.20 -8.58 11.92
CA GLU A 75 5.41 -8.89 12.66
C GLU A 75 6.60 -8.27 11.94
N GLY A 76 7.63 -7.88 12.69
CA GLY A 76 8.81 -7.25 12.11
C GLY A 76 9.64 -8.17 11.24
N ARG A 77 9.59 -9.45 11.52
CA ARG A 77 10.36 -10.45 10.79
C ARG A 77 9.87 -10.56 9.34
N GLY A 78 10.77 -10.39 8.39
CA GLY A 78 10.45 -10.49 6.98
C GLY A 78 9.95 -9.19 6.34
N TRP A 79 9.89 -8.09 7.10
CA TRP A 79 9.38 -6.81 6.60
C TRP A 79 10.46 -5.72 6.55
N GLN A 80 11.72 -6.10 6.63
CA GLN A 80 12.82 -5.14 6.54
C GLN A 80 12.87 -4.41 5.19
N CYS A 81 12.23 -4.96 4.15
CA CYS A 81 12.09 -4.31 2.85
C CYS A 81 11.41 -2.93 2.95
N LEU A 82 10.64 -2.70 4.01
CA LEU A 82 9.99 -1.40 4.22
C LEU A 82 10.99 -0.26 4.42
N ALA A 83 12.20 -0.57 4.88
CA ALA A 83 13.24 0.42 5.03
C ALA A 83 13.65 1.03 3.69
N GLU A 84 13.51 0.28 2.60
CA GLU A 84 13.74 0.78 1.25
C GLU A 84 12.45 1.31 0.63
N ALA A 85 11.33 0.59 0.83
CA ALA A 85 10.05 0.97 0.23
C ALA A 85 9.61 2.37 0.64
N VAL A 86 9.92 2.80 1.85
CA VAL A 86 9.56 4.12 2.34
C VAL A 86 10.26 5.25 1.57
N TRP A 87 11.30 4.93 0.81
CA TRP A 87 12.02 5.87 -0.06
C TRP A 87 11.63 5.72 -1.53
N SER A 88 10.58 4.96 -1.85
CA SER A 88 10.14 4.73 -3.22
C SER A 88 9.81 6.03 -3.94
N GLU A 89 9.98 6.02 -5.26
CA GLU A 89 9.55 7.13 -6.11
C GLU A 89 8.03 7.21 -6.23
N LEU A 90 7.31 6.13 -5.89
CA LEU A 90 5.86 6.10 -5.91
C LEU A 90 5.31 6.56 -4.55
N PRO A 91 4.62 7.72 -4.48
CA PRO A 91 4.06 8.19 -3.22
C PRO A 91 3.15 7.18 -2.52
N ALA A 92 2.35 6.42 -3.28
CA ALA A 92 1.48 5.41 -2.69
C ALA A 92 2.27 4.32 -1.95
N VAL A 93 3.43 3.92 -2.47
CA VAL A 93 4.32 2.96 -1.79
C VAL A 93 4.86 3.57 -0.51
N GLN A 94 5.30 4.83 -0.56
CA GLN A 94 5.82 5.53 0.60
C GLN A 94 4.78 5.60 1.72
N VAL A 95 3.53 5.92 1.36
CA VAL A 95 2.43 6.04 2.33
C VAL A 95 2.19 4.71 3.04
N VAL A 96 2.08 3.61 2.29
CA VAL A 96 1.84 2.29 2.88
C VAL A 96 3.02 1.85 3.73
N ALA A 97 4.24 2.02 3.22
CA ALA A 97 5.45 1.65 3.96
C ALA A 97 5.56 2.44 5.27
N TRP A 98 5.29 3.73 5.23
CA TRP A 98 5.33 4.60 6.41
C TRP A 98 4.30 4.14 7.46
N ARG A 99 3.07 3.84 7.02
CA ARG A 99 2.03 3.35 7.93
C ARG A 99 2.40 2.02 8.56
N MET A 100 2.97 1.11 7.78
CA MET A 100 3.41 -0.19 8.28
C MET A 100 4.57 -0.03 9.26
N LEU A 101 5.52 0.85 8.96
CA LEU A 101 6.64 1.12 9.86
C LEU A 101 6.15 1.71 11.19
N ASN A 102 5.14 2.57 11.17
CA ASN A 102 4.55 3.10 12.40
C ASN A 102 3.88 2.01 13.23
N GLU A 103 3.22 1.05 12.59
CA GLU A 103 2.65 -0.09 13.31
C GLU A 103 3.77 -0.94 13.92
N LEU A 104 4.80 -1.25 13.15
CA LEU A 104 5.94 -2.03 13.62
C LEU A 104 6.74 -1.32 14.72
N ALA A 105 6.79 0.01 14.68
CA ALA A 105 7.53 0.80 15.66
C ALA A 105 6.99 0.64 17.08
N LYS A 106 5.76 0.15 17.23
CA LYS A 106 5.19 -0.14 18.55
C LYS A 106 5.96 -1.24 19.27
N ARG A 107 6.72 -2.08 18.53
CA ARG A 107 7.40 -3.24 19.09
C ARG A 107 8.77 -3.55 18.47
N GLU A 108 9.18 -2.84 17.43
CA GLU A 108 10.44 -3.11 16.74
C GLU A 108 11.34 -1.86 16.71
N ASP A 109 12.51 -1.98 17.31
CA ASP A 109 13.47 -0.87 17.37
C ASP A 109 13.94 -0.44 15.97
N TRP A 110 14.17 -1.42 15.08
CA TRP A 110 14.65 -1.10 13.73
C TRP A 110 13.63 -0.23 12.95
N ALA A 111 12.34 -0.46 13.17
CA ALA A 111 11.31 0.34 12.53
C ALA A 111 11.33 1.79 13.05
N ARG A 112 11.54 1.97 14.35
CA ARG A 112 11.69 3.31 14.93
C ARG A 112 12.90 4.02 14.37
N GLU A 113 14.01 3.32 14.21
CA GLU A 113 15.23 3.88 13.64
C GLU A 113 15.03 4.34 12.19
N VAL A 114 14.33 3.52 11.39
CA VAL A 114 14.01 3.90 10.01
C VAL A 114 13.15 5.16 9.99
N LEU A 115 12.11 5.22 10.83
CA LEU A 115 11.22 6.38 10.89
C LEU A 115 11.93 7.66 11.31
N ASP A 116 12.94 7.55 12.17
CA ASP A 116 13.71 8.71 12.62
C ASP A 116 14.48 9.36 11.46
N GLU A 117 14.81 8.62 10.44
CA GLU A 117 15.57 9.10 9.28
C GLU A 117 14.69 9.45 8.09
N VAL A 118 13.44 9.01 8.08
CA VAL A 118 12.54 9.18 6.94
C VAL A 118 12.07 10.62 6.83
N TYR A 119 12.14 11.14 5.63
CA TYR A 119 11.54 12.43 5.27
C TYR A 119 10.56 12.21 4.13
N LEU A 120 9.29 12.54 4.36
CA LEU A 120 8.26 12.51 3.33
C LEU A 120 7.98 13.94 2.87
N ASP A 121 7.75 14.12 1.58
CA ASP A 121 7.26 15.41 1.08
C ASP A 121 5.96 15.76 1.82
N PRO A 122 5.68 17.05 2.07
CA PRO A 122 4.52 17.45 2.86
C PRO A 122 3.19 16.86 2.39
N GLU A 123 2.98 16.78 1.08
CA GLU A 123 1.73 16.22 0.54
C GLU A 123 1.62 14.71 0.81
N VAL A 124 2.75 14.02 0.72
CA VAL A 124 2.80 12.58 1.00
C VAL A 124 2.59 12.32 2.49
N GLU A 125 3.21 13.14 3.34
CA GLU A 125 3.04 13.04 4.78
C GLU A 125 1.59 13.27 5.21
N GLU A 126 0.95 14.28 4.63
CA GLU A 126 -0.46 14.56 4.89
C GLU A 126 -1.33 13.35 4.53
N TRP A 127 -1.07 12.76 3.37
CA TRP A 127 -1.78 11.56 2.93
C TRP A 127 -1.52 10.40 3.89
N ALA A 128 -0.26 10.18 4.26
CA ALA A 128 0.10 9.09 5.16
C ALA A 128 -0.61 9.20 6.52
N GLN A 129 -0.77 10.42 7.03
CA GLN A 129 -1.43 10.67 8.30
C GLN A 129 -2.96 10.67 8.21
N ALA A 130 -3.51 10.73 7.01
CA ALA A 130 -4.96 10.87 6.81
C ALA A 130 -5.77 9.62 7.16
N ALA A 131 -5.14 8.47 7.26
CA ALA A 131 -5.79 7.22 7.65
C ALA A 131 -4.80 6.30 8.34
N PRO A 132 -5.27 5.47 9.29
CA PRO A 132 -4.43 4.44 9.89
C PRO A 132 -4.25 3.26 8.95
N LEU A 133 -3.39 2.39 9.35
CA LEU A 133 -3.20 1.13 8.63
C LEU A 133 -4.44 0.24 8.75
#